data_8c75f0f5f10d4ba793a452e4e4e3651f
#
_entry.id   8c75f0f5f10d4ba793a452e4e4e3651f
#
_cell.length_a   1.000
_cell.length_b   1.000
_cell.length_c   1.000
_cell.angle_alpha   90.00
_cell.angle_beta   90.00
_cell.angle_gamma   90.00
#
_symmetry.space_group_name_H-M   'P 1'
#
loop_
_entity.id
_entity.type
_entity.pdbx_description
1 polymer ?
#
loop_
_entity_poly.entity_id
_entity_poly.type
_entity_poly.pdbx_seq_one_letter_code
_entity_poly.pdbx_strand_id
1 'polypeptide(L)'
;MLILLYTLFTLILIFIMVLWVYSPGKPKPFLDANGKLLVKSISEKIYININGVKQGMFIKGKDMTKPVLLYLHGGMPDYFLTQKYPTGFEEYFIIVWWEQRGAGMSYHTDIVPDSITMEQHVSDVITMTNYLRQRFGREKIYLMGHSGGTFIGIQTAAKAPQLYNAYIGVAQSSNQLKSEKLAYDYMLKCFKEKGNKKMVKNLQAAPVSMTAGIPKGYLALRDEAMHSLGIGTMHNMHSVITGIFLPSLLFREYTLREKFNLWRAKANSGVSILWNKMLLTDLSKAVLKLDVPVYFFHGIYDYTCSYTEAKSYFEQLKAPVKGFYTFEKSAHSPMFEEPEKLQRILREDVLLGATGLADKN
;
A
#
# COMPACT_ATOMS: atom_id res chain seq x y z
N MET A 1 -23.66 -7.02 39.34
CA MET A 1 -22.80 -7.96 38.59
C MET A 1 -23.55 -8.63 37.42
N LEU A 2 -24.71 -9.28 37.67
CA LEU A 2 -25.47 -10.00 36.61
C LEU A 2 -25.95 -9.08 35.49
N ILE A 3 -26.51 -7.90 35.78
CA ILE A 3 -26.97 -6.93 34.77
C ILE A 3 -25.80 -6.48 33.87
N LEU A 4 -24.65 -6.19 34.46
CA LEU A 4 -23.46 -5.78 33.71
C LEU A 4 -23.00 -6.88 32.75
N LEU A 5 -23.05 -8.15 33.16
CA LEU A 5 -22.73 -9.32 32.31
C LEU A 5 -23.73 -9.45 31.16
N TYR A 6 -25.04 -9.32 31.42
CA TYR A 6 -26.07 -9.37 30.37
C TYR A 6 -25.91 -8.20 29.37
N THR A 7 -25.64 -6.99 29.85
CA THR A 7 -25.41 -5.82 28.97
C THR A 7 -24.20 -6.05 28.10
N LEU A 8 -23.07 -6.50 28.66
CA LEU A 8 -21.85 -6.81 27.89
C LEU A 8 -22.11 -7.90 26.85
N PHE A 9 -22.79 -8.99 27.23
CA PHE A 9 -23.13 -10.08 26.31
C PHE A 9 -24.03 -9.59 25.16
N THR A 10 -25.03 -8.77 25.47
CA THR A 10 -25.93 -8.18 24.45
C THR A 10 -25.15 -7.28 23.47
N LEU A 11 -24.23 -6.44 23.98
CA LEU A 11 -23.39 -5.59 23.15
C LEU A 11 -22.46 -6.41 22.22
N ILE A 12 -21.92 -7.51 22.74
CA ILE A 12 -21.10 -8.44 21.93
C ILE A 12 -21.95 -9.08 20.83
N LEU A 13 -23.15 -9.54 21.12
CA LEU A 13 -24.06 -10.12 20.12
C LEU A 13 -24.43 -9.09 19.03
N ILE A 14 -24.76 -7.87 19.42
CA ILE A 14 -25.04 -6.79 18.47
C ILE A 14 -23.81 -6.53 17.59
N PHE A 15 -22.62 -6.46 18.18
CA PHE A 15 -21.39 -6.26 17.43
C PHE A 15 -21.13 -7.39 16.42
N ILE A 16 -21.28 -8.65 16.83
CA ILE A 16 -21.14 -9.82 15.93
C ILE A 16 -22.19 -9.75 14.80
N MET A 17 -23.43 -9.41 15.11
CA MET A 17 -24.49 -9.27 14.11
C MET A 17 -24.15 -8.14 13.09
N VAL A 18 -23.69 -6.99 13.57
CA VAL A 18 -23.24 -5.90 12.71
C VAL A 18 -22.08 -6.37 11.81
N LEU A 19 -21.06 -7.01 12.37
CA LEU A 19 -19.94 -7.55 11.57
C LEU A 19 -20.44 -8.54 10.51
N TRP A 20 -21.38 -9.41 10.84
CA TRP A 20 -21.94 -10.37 9.90
C TRP A 20 -22.69 -9.69 8.75
N VAL A 21 -23.55 -8.71 9.05
CA VAL A 21 -24.27 -7.89 8.05
C VAL A 21 -23.31 -7.12 7.13
N TYR A 22 -22.19 -6.62 7.67
CA TYR A 22 -21.17 -5.93 6.91
C TYR A 22 -20.11 -6.84 6.27
N SER A 23 -20.35 -8.16 6.23
CA SER A 23 -19.40 -9.14 5.67
C SER A 23 -20.00 -10.04 4.57
N PRO A 24 -20.79 -9.51 3.59
CA PRO A 24 -21.36 -10.34 2.52
C PRO A 24 -20.29 -10.92 1.59
N GLY A 25 -19.09 -10.34 1.55
CA GLY A 25 -17.94 -10.84 0.80
C GLY A 25 -18.08 -10.76 -0.72
N LYS A 26 -19.04 -9.97 -1.23
CA LYS A 26 -19.31 -9.84 -2.66
C LYS A 26 -18.79 -8.52 -3.18
N PRO A 27 -18.04 -8.49 -4.30
CA PRO A 27 -17.58 -7.25 -4.90
C PRO A 27 -18.76 -6.41 -5.40
N LYS A 28 -18.72 -5.10 -5.13
CA LYS A 28 -19.74 -4.16 -5.55
C LYS A 28 -19.63 -3.92 -7.06
N PRO A 29 -20.70 -4.14 -7.85
CA PRO A 29 -20.70 -3.89 -9.28
C PRO A 29 -20.64 -2.38 -9.59
N PHE A 30 -20.21 -2.04 -10.80
CA PHE A 30 -20.37 -0.68 -11.34
C PHE A 30 -21.74 -0.54 -11.99
N LEU A 31 -22.43 0.55 -11.66
CA LEU A 31 -23.74 0.87 -12.19
C LEU A 31 -23.68 2.16 -13.01
N ASP A 32 -24.52 2.25 -14.04
CA ASP A 32 -24.75 3.48 -14.78
C ASP A 32 -25.65 4.46 -13.99
N ALA A 33 -25.92 5.63 -14.57
CA ALA A 33 -26.78 6.66 -13.96
C ALA A 33 -28.23 6.19 -13.70
N ASN A 34 -28.69 5.13 -14.37
CA ASN A 34 -30.03 4.54 -14.23
C ASN A 34 -30.04 3.34 -13.25
N GLY A 35 -28.90 3.05 -12.57
CA GLY A 35 -28.77 1.93 -11.65
C GLY A 35 -28.64 0.56 -12.34
N LYS A 36 -28.39 0.49 -13.65
CA LYS A 36 -28.13 -0.74 -14.38
C LYS A 36 -26.65 -1.05 -14.40
N LEU A 37 -26.31 -2.35 -14.54
CA LEU A 37 -24.93 -2.77 -14.67
C LEU A 37 -24.24 -2.09 -15.86
N LEU A 38 -23.07 -1.54 -15.60
CA LEU A 38 -22.23 -0.96 -16.65
C LEU A 38 -21.63 -2.09 -17.49
N VAL A 39 -22.13 -2.26 -18.73
CA VAL A 39 -21.91 -3.46 -19.57
C VAL A 39 -20.44 -3.79 -19.81
N LYS A 40 -19.58 -2.77 -19.96
CA LYS A 40 -18.12 -2.97 -20.20
C LYS A 40 -17.31 -3.07 -18.93
N SER A 41 -17.94 -3.03 -17.75
CA SER A 41 -17.21 -3.05 -16.48
C SER A 41 -16.83 -4.46 -16.02
N ILE A 42 -15.82 -4.51 -15.18
CA ILE A 42 -15.42 -5.71 -14.43
C ILE A 42 -15.37 -5.38 -12.95
N SER A 43 -15.98 -6.24 -12.15
CA SER A 43 -15.95 -6.14 -10.68
C SER A 43 -15.97 -7.56 -10.09
N GLU A 44 -14.80 -8.10 -9.82
CA GLU A 44 -14.62 -9.49 -9.38
C GLU A 44 -13.77 -9.59 -8.13
N LYS A 45 -14.02 -10.63 -7.35
CA LYS A 45 -13.13 -11.14 -6.30
C LYS A 45 -12.80 -12.59 -6.63
N ILE A 46 -11.55 -12.85 -6.90
CA ILE A 46 -11.10 -14.18 -7.34
C ILE A 46 -9.89 -14.64 -6.55
N TYR A 47 -9.66 -15.93 -6.61
CA TYR A 47 -8.48 -16.61 -6.06
C TYR A 47 -7.84 -17.44 -7.15
N ILE A 48 -6.53 -17.33 -7.29
CA ILE A 48 -5.75 -18.15 -8.23
C ILE A 48 -4.54 -18.76 -7.51
N ASN A 49 -3.98 -19.84 -8.07
CA ASN A 49 -2.74 -20.43 -7.57
C ASN A 49 -1.55 -19.67 -8.17
N ILE A 50 -0.73 -19.08 -7.33
CA ILE A 50 0.52 -18.41 -7.70
C ILE A 50 1.67 -19.12 -7.00
N ASN A 51 2.51 -19.79 -7.79
CA ASN A 51 3.67 -20.53 -7.28
C ASN A 51 3.33 -21.42 -6.07
N GLY A 52 2.28 -22.24 -6.22
CA GLY A 52 1.85 -23.22 -5.22
C GLY A 52 0.98 -22.66 -4.08
N VAL A 53 0.73 -21.35 -4.00
CA VAL A 53 -0.11 -20.74 -2.97
C VAL A 53 -1.34 -20.09 -3.58
N LYS A 54 -2.52 -20.37 -3.01
CA LYS A 54 -3.78 -19.74 -3.38
C LYS A 54 -3.78 -18.29 -2.90
N GLN A 55 -3.86 -17.33 -3.84
CA GLN A 55 -3.81 -15.90 -3.56
C GLN A 55 -5.05 -15.19 -4.08
N GLY A 56 -5.55 -14.23 -3.30
CA GLY A 56 -6.80 -13.51 -3.55
C GLY A 56 -6.55 -12.11 -4.13
N MET A 57 -7.51 -11.64 -4.93
CA MET A 57 -7.48 -10.29 -5.48
C MET A 57 -8.86 -9.78 -5.80
N PHE A 58 -8.99 -8.45 -5.85
CA PHE A 58 -10.11 -7.78 -6.47
C PHE A 58 -9.67 -7.22 -7.83
N ILE A 59 -10.51 -7.40 -8.84
CA ILE A 59 -10.31 -6.86 -10.18
C ILE A 59 -11.44 -5.88 -10.46
N LYS A 60 -11.10 -4.63 -10.66
CA LYS A 60 -12.05 -3.53 -10.80
C LYS A 60 -11.73 -2.68 -12.03
N GLY A 61 -12.73 -2.35 -12.82
CA GLY A 61 -12.57 -1.45 -13.98
C GLY A 61 -13.92 -1.10 -14.58
N LYS A 62 -14.12 0.14 -14.94
CA LYS A 62 -15.36 0.58 -15.59
C LYS A 62 -15.40 0.23 -17.08
N ASP A 63 -14.24 0.00 -17.68
CA ASP A 63 -14.13 -0.38 -19.09
C ASP A 63 -13.00 -1.40 -19.28
N MET A 64 -13.37 -2.63 -19.70
CA MET A 64 -12.42 -3.72 -19.96
C MET A 64 -11.48 -3.46 -21.15
N THR A 65 -11.68 -2.41 -21.92
CA THR A 65 -10.74 -2.01 -22.99
C THR A 65 -9.53 -1.25 -22.45
N LYS A 66 -9.60 -0.74 -21.22
CA LYS A 66 -8.52 0.00 -20.56
C LYS A 66 -7.31 -0.89 -20.28
N PRO A 67 -6.12 -0.30 -20.14
CA PRO A 67 -4.92 -1.05 -19.74
C PRO A 67 -5.06 -1.67 -18.35
N VAL A 68 -4.29 -2.73 -18.09
CA VAL A 68 -4.25 -3.38 -16.77
C VAL A 68 -3.21 -2.72 -15.89
N LEU A 69 -3.57 -2.49 -14.63
CA LEU A 69 -2.69 -2.00 -13.57
C LEU A 69 -2.64 -3.04 -12.44
N LEU A 70 -1.47 -3.65 -12.23
CA LEU A 70 -1.22 -4.50 -11.07
C LEU A 70 -0.74 -3.62 -9.90
N TYR A 71 -1.51 -3.63 -8.80
CA TYR A 71 -1.20 -2.89 -7.59
C TYR A 71 -0.61 -3.82 -6.52
N LEU A 72 0.56 -3.44 -6.00
CA LEU A 72 1.26 -4.09 -4.91
C LEU A 72 1.10 -3.26 -3.64
N HIS A 73 0.36 -3.76 -2.66
CA HIS A 73 0.16 -3.08 -1.38
C HIS A 73 1.42 -3.05 -0.52
N GLY A 74 1.44 -2.17 0.48
CA GLY A 74 2.49 -2.06 1.48
C GLY A 74 2.40 -3.09 2.61
N GLY A 75 2.54 -2.65 3.85
CA GLY A 75 2.54 -3.52 5.04
C GLY A 75 1.24 -4.27 5.30
N MET A 76 0.15 -3.90 4.66
CA MET A 76 -1.13 -4.63 4.62
C MET A 76 -1.92 -4.25 3.38
N PRO A 77 -2.84 -5.12 2.89
CA PRO A 77 -3.80 -4.76 1.86
C PRO A 77 -4.63 -3.55 2.26
N ASP A 78 -4.83 -2.63 1.33
CA ASP A 78 -5.46 -1.33 1.57
C ASP A 78 -6.66 -1.03 0.66
N TYR A 79 -7.07 -1.99 -0.20
CA TYR A 79 -8.24 -1.85 -1.07
C TYR A 79 -9.51 -1.46 -0.30
N PHE A 80 -9.69 -1.93 0.93
CA PHE A 80 -10.85 -1.57 1.76
C PHE A 80 -10.94 -0.06 2.05
N LEU A 81 -9.85 0.68 1.97
CA LEU A 81 -9.83 2.13 2.15
C LEU A 81 -10.52 2.87 0.99
N THR A 82 -10.59 2.26 -0.21
CA THR A 82 -11.24 2.88 -1.39
C THR A 82 -12.72 3.15 -1.19
N GLN A 83 -13.38 2.44 -0.25
CA GLN A 83 -14.77 2.71 0.12
C GLN A 83 -14.92 4.09 0.78
N LYS A 84 -13.94 4.52 1.56
CA LYS A 84 -13.92 5.81 2.26
C LYS A 84 -13.15 6.88 1.47
N TYR A 85 -12.12 6.46 0.77
CA TYR A 85 -11.20 7.32 0.02
C TYR A 85 -11.07 6.78 -1.42
N PRO A 86 -12.05 7.05 -2.30
CA PRO A 86 -12.04 6.54 -3.67
C PRO A 86 -10.86 7.11 -4.46
N THR A 87 -10.09 6.24 -5.11
CA THR A 87 -8.92 6.62 -5.91
C THR A 87 -9.26 6.98 -7.34
N GLY A 88 -10.36 6.42 -7.88
CA GLY A 88 -10.76 6.59 -9.27
C GLY A 88 -9.87 5.85 -10.28
N PHE A 89 -9.02 4.93 -9.85
CA PHE A 89 -8.18 4.12 -10.76
C PHE A 89 -8.99 3.36 -11.80
N GLU A 90 -10.18 2.90 -11.44
CA GLU A 90 -11.11 2.15 -12.28
C GLU A 90 -11.66 2.92 -13.48
N GLU A 91 -11.47 4.24 -13.52
CA GLU A 91 -11.79 5.07 -14.68
C GLU A 91 -10.77 4.91 -15.82
N TYR A 92 -9.53 4.61 -15.45
CA TYR A 92 -8.39 4.62 -16.37
C TYR A 92 -7.80 3.24 -16.60
N PHE A 93 -8.02 2.30 -15.68
CA PHE A 93 -7.42 0.97 -15.68
C PHE A 93 -8.43 -0.14 -15.35
N ILE A 94 -8.11 -1.35 -15.78
CA ILE A 94 -8.50 -2.56 -15.08
C ILE A 94 -7.50 -2.70 -13.93
N ILE A 95 -7.86 -2.23 -12.73
CA ILE A 95 -6.98 -2.30 -11.58
C ILE A 95 -7.13 -3.64 -10.86
N VAL A 96 -6.00 -4.25 -10.53
CA VAL A 96 -5.91 -5.51 -9.79
C VAL A 96 -5.33 -5.21 -8.41
N TRP A 97 -6.21 -5.16 -7.41
CA TRP A 97 -5.87 -5.05 -6.01
C TRP A 97 -5.51 -6.44 -5.47
N TRP A 98 -4.27 -6.83 -5.73
CA TRP A 98 -3.80 -8.14 -5.33
C TRP A 98 -3.32 -8.13 -3.88
N GLU A 99 -3.82 -9.09 -3.09
CA GLU A 99 -3.35 -9.34 -1.74
C GLU A 99 -2.23 -10.37 -1.81
N GLN A 100 -1.00 -9.89 -1.65
CA GLN A 100 0.21 -10.66 -1.89
C GLN A 100 0.32 -11.85 -0.93
N ARG A 101 1.18 -12.81 -1.25
CA ARG A 101 1.46 -14.02 -0.46
C ARG A 101 1.51 -13.72 1.04
N GLY A 102 0.71 -14.45 1.81
CA GLY A 102 0.65 -14.33 3.26
C GLY A 102 -0.10 -13.09 3.78
N ALA A 103 -0.70 -12.25 2.93
CA ALA A 103 -1.45 -11.07 3.34
C ALA A 103 -2.97 -11.26 3.11
N GLY A 104 -3.80 -10.72 4.00
CA GLY A 104 -5.25 -10.63 3.86
C GLY A 104 -5.93 -11.92 3.37
N MET A 105 -6.57 -11.87 2.20
CA MET A 105 -7.22 -13.04 1.55
C MET A 105 -6.23 -14.15 1.20
N SER A 106 -4.95 -13.81 0.98
CA SER A 106 -3.88 -14.77 0.65
C SER A 106 -3.19 -15.33 1.89
N TYR A 107 -3.71 -15.06 3.08
CA TYR A 107 -3.20 -15.61 4.33
C TYR A 107 -3.68 -17.04 4.53
N HIS A 108 -2.72 -17.96 4.72
CA HIS A 108 -2.93 -19.35 5.08
C HIS A 108 -2.02 -19.74 6.23
N THR A 109 -2.50 -20.56 7.15
CA THR A 109 -1.75 -20.97 8.35
C THR A 109 -0.60 -21.91 8.05
N ASP A 110 -0.62 -22.56 6.90
CA ASP A 110 0.37 -23.50 6.38
C ASP A 110 1.52 -22.83 5.58
N ILE A 111 1.43 -21.53 5.37
CA ILE A 111 2.55 -20.79 4.77
C ILE A 111 3.70 -20.73 5.77
N VAL A 112 4.80 -21.39 5.42
CA VAL A 112 6.04 -21.34 6.20
C VAL A 112 6.64 -19.94 6.08
N PRO A 113 6.89 -19.22 7.21
CA PRO A 113 7.46 -17.86 7.18
C PRO A 113 8.74 -17.75 6.34
N ASP A 114 9.63 -18.74 6.41
CA ASP A 114 10.89 -18.76 5.67
C ASP A 114 10.71 -18.88 4.14
N SER A 115 9.49 -19.23 3.67
CA SER A 115 9.15 -19.22 2.23
C SER A 115 8.78 -17.83 1.72
N ILE A 116 8.63 -16.85 2.62
CA ILE A 116 8.31 -15.46 2.27
C ILE A 116 9.64 -14.70 2.09
N THR A 117 10.29 -14.93 0.95
CA THR A 117 11.54 -14.25 0.58
C THR A 117 11.27 -13.16 -0.46
N MET A 118 12.25 -12.28 -0.64
CA MET A 118 12.18 -11.26 -1.68
C MET A 118 12.13 -11.89 -3.07
N GLU A 119 12.92 -12.91 -3.30
CA GLU A 119 12.99 -13.67 -4.54
C GLU A 119 11.64 -14.34 -4.85
N GLN A 120 10.98 -14.88 -3.83
CA GLN A 120 9.64 -15.47 -3.97
C GLN A 120 8.60 -14.40 -4.30
N HIS A 121 8.63 -13.24 -3.65
CA HIS A 121 7.70 -12.14 -3.98
C HIS A 121 7.90 -11.65 -5.42
N VAL A 122 9.14 -11.46 -5.87
CA VAL A 122 9.41 -11.09 -7.28
C VAL A 122 8.90 -12.16 -8.24
N SER A 123 9.10 -13.44 -7.92
CA SER A 123 8.57 -14.55 -8.71
C SER A 123 7.04 -14.54 -8.77
N ASP A 124 6.38 -14.29 -7.64
CA ASP A 124 4.93 -14.21 -7.56
C ASP A 124 4.38 -13.03 -8.39
N VAL A 125 5.03 -11.84 -8.33
CA VAL A 125 4.64 -10.68 -9.16
C VAL A 125 4.78 -11.00 -10.65
N ILE A 126 5.86 -11.64 -11.08
CA ILE A 126 6.06 -12.04 -12.49
C ILE A 126 4.99 -13.04 -12.91
N THR A 127 4.70 -14.05 -12.09
CA THR A 127 3.66 -15.06 -12.37
C THR A 127 2.28 -14.41 -12.47
N MET A 128 1.93 -13.51 -11.52
CA MET A 128 0.70 -12.73 -11.55
C MET A 128 0.62 -11.86 -12.79
N THR A 129 1.69 -11.17 -13.14
CA THR A 129 1.77 -10.33 -14.34
C THR A 129 1.46 -11.14 -15.60
N ASN A 130 2.07 -12.33 -15.76
CA ASN A 130 1.83 -13.19 -16.91
C ASN A 130 0.40 -13.73 -16.96
N TYR A 131 -0.18 -14.10 -15.81
CA TYR A 131 -1.61 -14.45 -15.73
C TYR A 131 -2.50 -13.30 -16.22
N LEU A 132 -2.26 -12.07 -15.78
CA LEU A 132 -3.06 -10.91 -16.16
C LEU A 132 -2.90 -10.55 -17.64
N ARG A 133 -1.67 -10.64 -18.17
CA ARG A 133 -1.39 -10.43 -19.60
C ARG A 133 -2.17 -11.41 -20.46
N GLN A 134 -2.16 -12.68 -20.11
CA GLN A 134 -2.92 -13.73 -20.79
C GLN A 134 -4.43 -13.52 -20.67
N ARG A 135 -4.91 -13.28 -19.44
CA ARG A 135 -6.34 -13.11 -19.16
C ARG A 135 -6.97 -11.96 -19.95
N PHE A 136 -6.29 -10.83 -20.05
CA PHE A 136 -6.80 -9.61 -20.68
C PHE A 136 -6.25 -9.36 -22.09
N GLY A 137 -5.49 -10.29 -22.67
CA GLY A 137 -4.92 -10.16 -24.00
C GLY A 137 -3.98 -8.94 -24.12
N ARG A 138 -3.15 -8.68 -23.13
CA ARG A 138 -2.22 -7.54 -23.09
C ARG A 138 -0.79 -8.00 -23.21
N GLU A 139 -0.02 -7.35 -24.08
CA GLU A 139 1.42 -7.63 -24.22
C GLU A 139 2.19 -7.17 -22.97
N LYS A 140 1.84 -5.98 -22.44
CA LYS A 140 2.41 -5.38 -21.24
C LYS A 140 1.31 -4.83 -20.34
N ILE A 141 1.61 -4.71 -19.04
CA ILE A 141 0.72 -4.08 -18.07
C ILE A 141 1.44 -2.96 -17.33
N TYR A 142 0.72 -2.17 -16.55
CA TYR A 142 1.32 -1.22 -15.61
C TYR A 142 1.56 -1.90 -14.27
N LEU A 143 2.67 -1.57 -13.61
CA LEU A 143 3.01 -2.05 -12.28
C LEU A 143 3.06 -0.87 -11.31
N MET A 144 2.23 -0.89 -10.27
CA MET A 144 2.25 0.12 -9.20
C MET A 144 2.59 -0.55 -7.88
N GLY A 145 3.53 0.01 -7.15
CA GLY A 145 3.79 -0.35 -5.76
C GLY A 145 3.42 0.80 -4.83
N HIS A 146 2.92 0.49 -3.63
CA HIS A 146 2.72 1.44 -2.55
C HIS A 146 3.56 1.02 -1.34
N SER A 147 4.34 1.95 -0.75
CA SER A 147 5.07 1.66 0.49
C SER A 147 5.99 0.44 0.34
N GLY A 148 5.87 -0.57 1.20
CA GLY A 148 6.57 -1.85 1.07
C GLY A 148 6.37 -2.56 -0.27
N GLY A 149 5.24 -2.33 -0.95
CA GLY A 149 5.01 -2.82 -2.31
C GLY A 149 5.95 -2.20 -3.34
N THR A 150 6.47 -1.01 -3.09
CA THR A 150 7.49 -0.39 -3.95
C THR A 150 8.83 -1.09 -3.86
N PHE A 151 9.17 -1.63 -2.68
CA PHE A 151 10.39 -2.41 -2.48
C PHE A 151 10.41 -3.66 -3.34
N ILE A 152 9.25 -4.32 -3.47
CA ILE A 152 9.09 -5.50 -4.35
C ILE A 152 8.97 -5.06 -5.82
N GLY A 153 8.12 -4.07 -6.10
CA GLY A 153 7.75 -3.65 -7.45
C GLY A 153 8.94 -3.12 -8.26
N ILE A 154 9.79 -2.27 -7.68
CA ILE A 154 10.93 -1.71 -8.39
C ILE A 154 11.98 -2.77 -8.78
N GLN A 155 12.23 -3.74 -7.88
CA GLN A 155 13.13 -4.86 -8.15
C GLN A 155 12.54 -5.82 -9.19
N THR A 156 11.22 -5.99 -9.20
CA THR A 156 10.52 -6.76 -10.24
C THR A 156 10.59 -6.07 -11.61
N ALA A 157 10.36 -4.75 -11.64
CA ALA A 157 10.46 -3.97 -12.88
C ALA A 157 11.89 -3.97 -13.44
N ALA A 158 12.90 -3.94 -12.57
CA ALA A 158 14.30 -4.08 -12.98
C ALA A 158 14.62 -5.48 -13.56
N LYS A 159 14.02 -6.53 -12.96
CA LYS A 159 14.27 -7.92 -13.38
C LYS A 159 13.54 -8.32 -14.65
N ALA A 160 12.35 -7.78 -14.90
CA ALA A 160 11.48 -8.17 -16.01
C ALA A 160 10.85 -6.95 -16.71
N PRO A 161 11.68 -5.99 -17.21
CA PRO A 161 11.19 -4.73 -17.79
C PRO A 161 10.29 -4.93 -19.01
N GLN A 162 10.49 -6.01 -19.77
CA GLN A 162 9.69 -6.33 -20.96
C GLN A 162 8.21 -6.61 -20.66
N LEU A 163 7.84 -6.83 -19.40
CA LEU A 163 6.46 -7.11 -19.00
C LEU A 163 5.64 -5.85 -18.72
N TYR A 164 6.28 -4.69 -18.62
CA TYR A 164 5.64 -3.49 -18.11
C TYR A 164 5.67 -2.31 -19.11
N ASN A 165 4.56 -1.56 -19.16
CA ASN A 165 4.49 -0.27 -19.84
C ASN A 165 5.19 0.83 -19.03
N ALA A 166 5.04 0.78 -17.71
CA ALA A 166 5.69 1.67 -16.76
C ALA A 166 5.70 1.05 -15.36
N TYR A 167 6.61 1.54 -14.52
CA TYR A 167 6.61 1.35 -13.07
C TYR A 167 6.17 2.64 -12.38
N ILE A 168 5.24 2.52 -11.42
CA ILE A 168 4.71 3.62 -10.62
C ILE A 168 5.02 3.33 -9.14
N GLY A 169 5.83 4.16 -8.52
CA GLY A 169 6.14 4.08 -7.10
C GLY A 169 5.36 5.13 -6.31
N VAL A 170 4.43 4.69 -5.46
CA VAL A 170 3.70 5.56 -4.53
C VAL A 170 4.35 5.43 -3.16
N ALA A 171 4.79 6.54 -2.57
CA ALA A 171 5.58 6.52 -1.34
C ALA A 171 6.78 5.54 -1.46
N GLN A 172 7.61 5.79 -2.47
CA GLN A 172 8.71 4.90 -2.85
C GLN A 172 9.72 4.70 -1.72
N SER A 173 9.88 3.47 -1.28
CA SER A 173 10.98 3.09 -0.38
C SER A 173 12.32 3.25 -1.09
N SER A 174 13.30 3.77 -0.38
CA SER A 174 14.68 3.95 -0.85
C SER A 174 15.66 3.31 0.12
N ASN A 175 16.00 4.01 1.21
CA ASN A 175 16.73 3.50 2.37
C ASN A 175 15.82 3.59 3.58
N GLN A 176 15.20 2.45 3.95
CA GLN A 176 14.18 2.45 5.00
C GLN A 176 14.75 2.78 6.38
N LEU A 177 15.95 2.32 6.71
CA LEU A 177 16.56 2.65 7.99
C LEU A 177 16.84 4.15 8.12
N LYS A 178 17.26 4.80 7.03
CA LYS A 178 17.48 6.24 7.01
C LYS A 178 16.16 7.01 7.11
N SER A 179 15.10 6.53 6.45
CA SER A 179 13.75 7.09 6.59
C SER A 179 13.27 7.04 8.04
N GLU A 180 13.44 5.91 8.73
CA GLU A 180 13.07 5.78 10.14
C GLU A 180 13.90 6.68 11.06
N LYS A 181 15.20 6.88 10.75
CA LYS A 181 16.04 7.81 11.50
C LYS A 181 15.57 9.26 11.35
N LEU A 182 15.24 9.67 10.11
CA LEU A 182 14.69 10.99 9.84
C LEU A 182 13.32 11.21 10.53
N ALA A 183 12.46 10.19 10.50
CA ALA A 183 11.18 10.20 11.21
C ALA A 183 11.38 10.37 12.74
N TYR A 184 12.27 9.59 13.33
CA TYR A 184 12.62 9.69 14.74
C TYR A 184 13.07 11.10 15.14
N ASP A 185 14.02 11.67 14.38
CA ASP A 185 14.56 13.00 14.66
C ASP A 185 13.48 14.08 14.56
N TYR A 186 12.65 14.01 13.51
CA TYR A 186 11.54 14.93 13.31
C TYR A 186 10.51 14.84 14.45
N MET A 187 10.09 13.61 14.80
CA MET A 187 9.14 13.39 15.90
C MET A 187 9.67 13.92 17.23
N LEU A 188 10.93 13.62 17.55
CA LEU A 188 11.57 14.08 18.79
C LEU A 188 11.62 15.61 18.87
N LYS A 189 11.94 16.28 17.74
CA LYS A 189 11.91 17.74 17.63
C LYS A 189 10.50 18.28 17.86
N CYS A 190 9.50 17.80 17.10
CA CYS A 190 8.13 18.28 17.19
C CYS A 190 7.52 18.08 18.60
N PHE A 191 7.77 16.95 19.25
CA PHE A 191 7.25 16.70 20.60
C PHE A 191 7.95 17.55 21.67
N LYS A 192 9.23 17.91 21.49
CA LYS A 192 9.89 18.91 22.34
C LYS A 192 9.27 20.28 22.20
N GLU A 193 9.04 20.75 20.95
CA GLU A 193 8.41 22.03 20.65
C GLU A 193 6.97 22.10 21.19
N LYS A 194 6.23 21.02 21.10
CA LYS A 194 4.84 20.90 21.66
C LYS A 194 4.82 20.69 23.19
N GLY A 195 5.95 20.57 23.87
CA GLY A 195 6.02 20.34 25.31
C GLY A 195 5.50 18.97 25.78
N ASN A 196 5.42 17.97 24.89
CA ASN A 196 4.97 16.61 25.24
C ASN A 196 6.08 15.81 25.92
N LYS A 197 6.30 16.09 27.22
CA LYS A 197 7.39 15.48 28.02
C LYS A 197 7.32 13.94 28.04
N LYS A 198 6.11 13.35 28.03
CA LYS A 198 5.92 11.89 28.04
C LYS A 198 6.46 11.27 26.77
N MET A 199 6.06 11.78 25.59
CA MET A 199 6.52 11.23 24.30
C MET A 199 8.01 11.47 24.10
N VAL A 200 8.53 12.65 24.48
CA VAL A 200 9.97 12.95 24.43
C VAL A 200 10.76 11.92 25.26
N LYS A 201 10.35 11.66 26.52
CA LYS A 201 11.01 10.65 27.38
C LYS A 201 10.99 9.26 26.74
N ASN A 202 9.86 8.85 26.19
CA ASN A 202 9.70 7.53 25.58
C ASN A 202 10.57 7.39 24.32
N LEU A 203 10.60 8.39 23.45
CA LEU A 203 11.48 8.38 22.26
C LEU A 203 12.95 8.37 22.64
N GLN A 204 13.36 9.18 23.62
CA GLN A 204 14.75 9.20 24.11
C GLN A 204 15.20 7.87 24.72
N ALA A 205 14.29 7.09 25.30
CA ALA A 205 14.57 5.76 25.81
C ALA A 205 14.77 4.69 24.72
N ALA A 206 14.37 4.99 23.46
CA ALA A 206 14.45 4.05 22.35
C ALA A 206 14.97 4.74 21.06
N PRO A 207 16.20 5.23 21.04
CA PRO A 207 16.74 6.01 19.93
C PRO A 207 16.99 5.15 18.68
N VAL A 208 16.52 5.62 17.53
CA VAL A 208 16.85 5.04 16.22
C VAL A 208 18.23 5.52 15.79
N SER A 209 19.06 4.60 15.32
CA SER A 209 20.44 4.89 14.89
C SER A 209 20.78 4.11 13.63
N MET A 210 21.64 4.69 12.80
CA MET A 210 22.13 4.02 11.57
C MET A 210 23.04 2.81 11.88
N THR A 211 23.61 2.73 13.06
CA THR A 211 24.52 1.64 13.48
C THR A 211 23.80 0.59 14.33
N ALA A 212 22.96 1.01 15.29
CA ALA A 212 22.25 0.10 16.19
C ALA A 212 20.85 -0.29 15.67
N GLY A 213 20.39 0.34 14.58
CA GLY A 213 19.09 0.05 13.97
C GLY A 213 17.90 0.62 14.73
N ILE A 214 16.79 -0.14 14.73
CA ILE A 214 15.49 0.28 15.27
C ILE A 214 15.17 -0.51 16.54
N PRO A 215 15.09 0.14 17.72
CA PRO A 215 14.73 -0.53 18.97
C PRO A 215 13.24 -0.95 18.98
N LYS A 216 12.93 -2.07 19.66
CA LYS A 216 11.53 -2.52 19.86
C LYS A 216 10.67 -1.45 20.55
N GLY A 217 11.23 -0.70 21.48
CA GLY A 217 10.54 0.40 22.16
C GLY A 217 10.08 1.50 21.20
N TYR A 218 10.89 1.83 20.19
CA TYR A 218 10.49 2.77 19.13
C TYR A 218 9.34 2.21 18.28
N LEU A 219 9.43 0.95 17.84
CA LEU A 219 8.38 0.34 17.03
C LEU A 219 7.01 0.35 17.75
N ALA A 220 6.99 0.20 19.07
CA ALA A 220 5.78 0.26 19.87
C ALA A 220 5.15 1.67 19.93
N LEU A 221 5.94 2.73 19.73
CA LEU A 221 5.48 4.12 19.78
C LEU A 221 5.24 4.74 18.40
N ARG A 222 5.89 4.19 17.39
CA ARG A 222 6.05 4.76 16.05
C ARG A 222 4.73 5.19 15.42
N ASP A 223 3.78 4.26 15.36
CA ASP A 223 2.51 4.51 14.67
C ASP A 223 1.69 5.60 15.39
N GLU A 224 1.60 5.57 16.72
CA GLU A 224 0.93 6.62 17.50
C GLU A 224 1.61 7.98 17.29
N ALA A 225 2.92 8.02 17.39
CA ALA A 225 3.69 9.25 17.26
C ALA A 225 3.58 9.86 15.86
N MET A 226 3.73 9.04 14.81
CA MET A 226 3.60 9.49 13.42
C MET A 226 2.19 10.02 13.11
N HIS A 227 1.14 9.29 13.48
CA HIS A 227 -0.23 9.70 13.19
C HIS A 227 -0.63 10.96 13.96
N SER A 228 -0.18 11.11 15.22
CA SER A 228 -0.45 12.32 16.00
C SER A 228 0.19 13.60 15.41
N LEU A 229 1.21 13.44 14.58
CA LEU A 229 1.89 14.54 13.89
C LEU A 229 1.46 14.69 12.42
N GLY A 230 0.58 13.82 11.91
CA GLY A 230 0.14 13.84 10.52
C GLY A 230 1.23 13.45 9.51
N ILE A 231 2.16 12.60 9.90
CA ILE A 231 3.29 12.13 9.07
C ILE A 231 3.29 10.60 8.86
N GLY A 232 2.20 9.94 9.26
CA GLY A 232 1.97 8.51 9.10
C GLY A 232 1.23 8.18 7.80
N THR A 233 0.22 7.31 7.87
CA THR A 233 -0.50 6.78 6.70
C THR A 233 -1.15 7.86 5.84
N MET A 234 -1.79 8.85 6.46
CA MET A 234 -2.37 10.03 5.81
C MET A 234 -2.15 11.26 6.68
N HIS A 235 -1.99 12.43 6.07
CA HIS A 235 -1.73 13.68 6.78
C HIS A 235 -2.85 14.04 7.78
N ASN A 236 -4.09 13.85 7.37
CA ASN A 236 -5.27 14.16 8.19
C ASN A 236 -5.81 12.95 8.97
N MET A 237 -5.09 11.83 9.01
CA MET A 237 -5.47 10.65 9.78
C MET A 237 -4.72 10.65 11.12
N HIS A 238 -5.39 11.07 12.19
CA HIS A 238 -4.78 11.13 13.52
C HIS A 238 -5.00 9.88 14.38
N SER A 239 -5.77 8.91 13.90
CA SER A 239 -6.04 7.65 14.60
C SER A 239 -6.15 6.46 13.64
N VAL A 240 -5.32 5.46 13.87
CA VAL A 240 -5.38 4.16 13.15
C VAL A 240 -6.70 3.44 13.41
N ILE A 241 -7.31 3.62 14.59
CA ILE A 241 -8.59 2.97 14.93
C ILE A 241 -9.71 3.47 14.00
N THR A 242 -9.90 4.78 13.90
CA THR A 242 -10.98 5.37 13.10
C THR A 242 -10.62 5.46 11.61
N GLY A 243 -9.33 5.50 11.28
CA GLY A 243 -8.84 5.65 9.91
C GLY A 243 -8.63 4.35 9.16
N ILE A 244 -8.30 3.26 9.85
CA ILE A 244 -7.95 1.96 9.25
C ILE A 244 -8.77 0.82 9.84
N PHE A 245 -8.76 0.64 11.17
CA PHE A 245 -9.38 -0.52 11.80
C PHE A 245 -10.89 -0.56 11.56
N LEU A 246 -11.63 0.48 11.92
CA LEU A 246 -13.08 0.53 11.70
C LEU A 246 -13.45 0.45 10.21
N PRO A 247 -12.82 1.17 9.26
CA PRO A 247 -13.06 0.96 7.84
C PRO A 247 -12.88 -0.48 7.39
N SER A 248 -11.85 -1.19 7.86
CA SER A 248 -11.63 -2.60 7.50
C SER A 248 -12.74 -3.51 8.00
N LEU A 249 -13.29 -3.26 9.20
CA LEU A 249 -14.41 -4.03 9.75
C LEU A 249 -15.74 -3.73 9.02
N LEU A 250 -15.93 -2.50 8.55
CA LEU A 250 -17.14 -2.06 7.85
C LEU A 250 -17.09 -2.30 6.33
N PHE A 251 -15.96 -2.73 5.81
CA PHE A 251 -15.80 -3.00 4.38
C PHE A 251 -16.62 -4.22 3.94
N ARG A 252 -17.53 -4.04 2.97
CA ARG A 252 -18.54 -5.05 2.64
C ARG A 252 -18.05 -6.13 1.67
N GLU A 253 -16.98 -5.89 0.93
CA GLU A 253 -16.49 -6.84 -0.07
C GLU A 253 -15.62 -7.96 0.55
N TYR A 254 -15.26 -7.85 1.84
CA TYR A 254 -14.67 -8.95 2.60
C TYR A 254 -15.73 -9.80 3.31
N THR A 255 -15.52 -11.10 3.35
CA THR A 255 -16.16 -12.00 4.32
C THR A 255 -15.61 -11.75 5.72
N LEU A 256 -16.32 -12.22 6.74
CA LEU A 256 -15.85 -12.13 8.13
C LEU A 256 -14.47 -12.77 8.32
N ARG A 257 -14.23 -13.95 7.70
CA ARG A 257 -12.94 -14.65 7.74
C ARG A 257 -11.82 -13.80 7.12
N GLU A 258 -12.06 -13.17 6.00
CA GLU A 258 -11.06 -12.31 5.31
C GLU A 258 -10.71 -11.08 6.15
N LYS A 259 -11.68 -10.49 6.87
CA LYS A 259 -11.42 -9.40 7.83
C LYS A 259 -10.51 -9.85 8.97
N PHE A 260 -10.76 -11.02 9.54
CA PHE A 260 -9.86 -11.59 10.57
C PHE A 260 -8.47 -11.88 10.00
N ASN A 261 -8.40 -12.47 8.81
CA ASN A 261 -7.13 -12.78 8.16
C ASN A 261 -6.32 -11.51 7.85
N LEU A 262 -6.96 -10.41 7.48
CA LEU A 262 -6.29 -9.13 7.24
C LEU A 262 -5.41 -8.70 8.43
N TRP A 263 -5.95 -8.81 9.64
CA TRP A 263 -5.25 -8.41 10.87
C TRP A 263 -4.27 -9.46 11.38
N ARG A 264 -4.61 -10.74 11.28
CA ARG A 264 -3.66 -11.83 11.61
C ARG A 264 -2.43 -11.80 10.71
N ALA A 265 -2.65 -11.57 9.43
CA ALA A 265 -1.59 -11.49 8.45
C ALA A 265 -0.65 -10.29 8.68
N LYS A 266 -1.18 -9.13 9.09
CA LYS A 266 -0.36 -7.93 9.34
C LYS A 266 0.79 -8.19 10.30
N ALA A 267 0.58 -9.02 11.32
CA ALA A 267 1.59 -9.31 12.35
C ALA A 267 2.60 -10.39 11.95
N ASN A 268 2.20 -11.33 11.07
CA ASN A 268 2.88 -12.61 10.93
C ASN A 268 3.30 -12.98 9.49
N SER A 269 3.07 -12.11 8.50
CA SER A 269 3.26 -12.53 7.11
C SER A 269 3.38 -11.37 6.11
N GLY A 270 3.53 -11.71 4.84
CA GLY A 270 3.60 -10.76 3.73
C GLY A 270 4.80 -9.82 3.82
N VAL A 271 4.61 -8.57 3.43
CA VAL A 271 5.67 -7.55 3.43
C VAL A 271 6.25 -7.31 4.83
N SER A 272 5.49 -7.60 5.91
CA SER A 272 5.98 -7.46 7.29
C SER A 272 7.17 -8.37 7.61
N ILE A 273 7.24 -9.57 7.00
CA ILE A 273 8.40 -10.47 7.14
C ILE A 273 9.64 -9.89 6.44
N LEU A 274 9.44 -9.15 5.35
CA LEU A 274 10.53 -8.50 4.62
C LEU A 274 11.07 -7.26 5.31
N TRP A 275 10.49 -6.83 6.44
CA TRP A 275 10.88 -5.59 7.11
C TRP A 275 12.38 -5.52 7.41
N ASN A 276 12.97 -6.58 7.97
CA ASN A 276 14.41 -6.61 8.24
C ASN A 276 15.22 -6.52 6.95
N LYS A 277 14.78 -7.15 5.87
CA LYS A 277 15.44 -7.05 4.56
C LYS A 277 15.37 -5.63 4.00
N MET A 278 14.22 -4.96 4.16
CA MET A 278 14.05 -3.55 3.75
C MET A 278 14.98 -2.61 4.53
N LEU A 279 15.13 -2.82 5.85
CA LEU A 279 16.02 -2.02 6.68
C LEU A 279 17.50 -2.15 6.28
N LEU A 280 17.89 -3.33 5.80
CA LEU A 280 19.28 -3.64 5.42
C LEU A 280 19.57 -3.33 3.94
N THR A 281 18.55 -3.00 3.15
CA THR A 281 18.70 -2.77 1.70
C THR A 281 18.61 -1.28 1.38
N ASP A 282 19.63 -0.78 0.73
CA ASP A 282 19.64 0.56 0.12
C ASP A 282 19.32 0.43 -1.36
N LEU A 283 18.07 0.72 -1.74
CA LEU A 283 17.61 0.63 -3.14
C LEU A 283 18.33 1.62 -4.05
N SER A 284 18.81 2.74 -3.51
CA SER A 284 19.59 3.71 -4.28
C SER A 284 20.95 3.16 -4.75
N LYS A 285 21.36 2.02 -4.19
CA LYS A 285 22.55 1.25 -4.62
C LYS A 285 22.19 -0.05 -5.34
N ALA A 286 21.06 -0.66 -4.96
CA ALA A 286 20.66 -1.96 -5.48
C ALA A 286 19.98 -1.87 -6.86
N VAL A 287 19.23 -0.78 -7.13
CA VAL A 287 18.50 -0.57 -8.39
C VAL A 287 18.81 0.83 -8.92
N LEU A 288 19.85 0.94 -9.71
CA LEU A 288 20.34 2.21 -10.26
C LEU A 288 19.70 2.54 -11.63
N LYS A 289 19.07 1.57 -12.27
CA LYS A 289 18.50 1.71 -13.62
C LYS A 289 17.24 0.89 -13.76
N LEU A 290 16.26 1.45 -14.46
CA LEU A 290 15.10 0.75 -15.00
C LEU A 290 15.03 0.95 -16.53
N ASP A 291 14.69 -0.09 -17.26
CA ASP A 291 14.50 -0.03 -18.71
C ASP A 291 13.03 0.17 -19.11
N VAL A 292 12.24 0.75 -18.19
CA VAL A 292 10.83 1.15 -18.38
C VAL A 292 10.63 2.58 -17.89
N PRO A 293 9.59 3.31 -18.35
CA PRO A 293 9.17 4.58 -17.75
C PRO A 293 8.91 4.45 -16.25
N VAL A 294 9.30 5.50 -15.47
CA VAL A 294 9.23 5.52 -14.00
C VAL A 294 8.51 6.78 -13.53
N TYR A 295 7.54 6.60 -12.65
CA TYR A 295 6.76 7.69 -12.07
C TYR A 295 6.72 7.54 -10.56
N PHE A 296 7.25 8.51 -9.79
CA PHE A 296 7.19 8.51 -8.33
C PHE A 296 6.18 9.53 -7.84
N PHE A 297 5.21 9.07 -7.05
CA PHE A 297 4.17 9.88 -6.40
C PHE A 297 4.44 9.92 -4.90
N HIS A 298 4.70 11.10 -4.35
CA HIS A 298 5.16 11.20 -2.97
C HIS A 298 4.54 12.39 -2.23
N GLY A 299 3.97 12.14 -1.04
CA GLY A 299 3.48 13.18 -0.16
C GLY A 299 4.62 13.89 0.57
N ILE A 300 4.54 15.22 0.67
CA ILE A 300 5.58 16.04 1.32
C ILE A 300 5.70 15.74 2.83
N TYR A 301 4.60 15.26 3.45
CA TYR A 301 4.55 14.90 4.86
C TYR A 301 4.86 13.43 5.12
N ASP A 302 5.31 12.68 4.12
CA ASP A 302 5.67 11.27 4.29
C ASP A 302 7.02 11.11 5.00
N TYR A 303 6.96 10.61 6.24
CA TYR A 303 8.11 10.17 7.00
C TYR A 303 8.15 8.65 7.19
N THR A 304 7.15 7.92 6.70
CA THR A 304 7.15 6.45 6.69
C THR A 304 8.15 5.93 5.65
N CYS A 305 8.06 6.43 4.41
CA CYS A 305 9.10 6.35 3.40
C CYS A 305 9.51 7.79 3.09
N SER A 306 10.58 8.28 3.70
CA SER A 306 10.92 9.69 3.68
C SER A 306 10.89 10.31 2.29
N TYR A 307 10.15 11.43 2.13
CA TYR A 307 10.09 12.21 0.91
C TYR A 307 11.50 12.58 0.39
N THR A 308 12.38 13.01 1.28
CA THR A 308 13.74 13.44 0.91
C THR A 308 14.58 12.27 0.40
N GLU A 309 14.45 11.09 1.01
CA GLU A 309 15.16 9.89 0.58
C GLU A 309 14.63 9.39 -0.78
N ALA A 310 13.31 9.40 -0.98
CA ALA A 310 12.71 9.02 -2.26
C ALA A 310 13.11 9.98 -3.38
N LYS A 311 13.14 11.29 -3.12
CA LYS A 311 13.57 12.30 -4.10
C LYS A 311 15.04 12.14 -4.46
N SER A 312 15.92 11.97 -3.46
CA SER A 312 17.35 11.74 -3.68
C SER A 312 17.60 10.43 -4.47
N TYR A 313 16.83 9.37 -4.20
CA TYR A 313 16.90 8.14 -4.99
C TYR A 313 16.45 8.37 -6.43
N PHE A 314 15.33 9.07 -6.64
CA PHE A 314 14.81 9.38 -7.97
C PHE A 314 15.82 10.15 -8.83
N GLU A 315 16.55 11.11 -8.26
CA GLU A 315 17.58 11.88 -8.94
C GLU A 315 18.69 10.98 -9.51
N GLN A 316 19.09 9.96 -8.75
CA GLN A 316 20.16 9.02 -9.11
C GLN A 316 19.67 7.92 -10.08
N LEU A 317 18.39 7.55 -10.04
CA LEU A 317 17.81 6.49 -10.83
C LEU A 317 17.82 6.86 -12.32
N LYS A 318 18.30 5.96 -13.16
CA LYS A 318 18.27 6.09 -14.62
C LYS A 318 17.05 5.37 -15.19
N ALA A 319 16.30 6.04 -16.06
CA ALA A 319 15.16 5.45 -16.77
C ALA A 319 14.95 6.18 -18.11
N PRO A 320 14.30 5.55 -19.12
CA PRO A 320 14.05 6.18 -20.43
C PRO A 320 13.11 7.39 -20.31
N VAL A 321 12.16 7.33 -19.42
CA VAL A 321 11.27 8.44 -19.01
C VAL A 321 11.16 8.38 -17.50
N LYS A 322 11.30 9.52 -16.82
CA LYS A 322 11.10 9.55 -15.37
C LYS A 322 10.45 10.86 -14.91
N GLY A 323 9.43 10.77 -14.05
CA GLY A 323 8.73 11.88 -13.45
C GLY A 323 8.61 11.72 -11.93
N PHE A 324 8.91 12.78 -11.18
CA PHE A 324 8.63 12.86 -9.74
C PHE A 324 7.49 13.85 -9.53
N TYR A 325 6.54 13.49 -8.68
CA TYR A 325 5.34 14.29 -8.45
C TYR A 325 5.13 14.46 -6.94
N THR A 326 5.33 15.69 -6.47
CA THR A 326 5.09 16.06 -5.08
C THR A 326 3.62 16.29 -4.81
N PHE A 327 3.07 15.68 -3.77
CA PHE A 327 1.71 15.87 -3.28
C PHE A 327 1.76 16.72 -2.00
N GLU A 328 1.35 17.99 -2.10
CA GLU A 328 1.59 18.98 -1.06
C GLU A 328 0.67 18.87 0.16
N LYS A 329 -0.41 18.08 0.06
CA LYS A 329 -1.39 17.91 1.15
C LYS A 329 -1.38 16.49 1.71
N SER A 330 -0.46 15.65 1.24
CA SER A 330 -0.43 14.22 1.53
C SER A 330 0.77 13.81 2.37
N ALA A 331 0.58 12.78 3.17
CA ALA A 331 1.63 11.99 3.77
C ALA A 331 1.91 10.73 2.93
N HIS A 332 1.80 9.53 3.53
CA HIS A 332 2.23 8.27 2.93
C HIS A 332 1.29 7.71 1.83
N SER A 333 0.07 8.23 1.71
CA SER A 333 -0.94 7.65 0.80
C SER A 333 -1.59 8.70 -0.12
N PRO A 334 -0.81 9.36 -0.99
CA PRO A 334 -1.33 10.45 -1.84
C PRO A 334 -2.49 10.02 -2.74
N MET A 335 -2.60 8.74 -3.11
CA MET A 335 -3.72 8.23 -3.89
C MET A 335 -5.07 8.29 -3.14
N PHE A 336 -5.07 8.33 -1.81
CA PHE A 336 -6.26 8.49 -0.99
C PHE A 336 -6.49 9.94 -0.55
N GLU A 337 -5.46 10.77 -0.54
CA GLU A 337 -5.51 12.14 -0.01
C GLU A 337 -5.71 13.20 -1.09
N GLU A 338 -5.11 13.01 -2.26
CA GLU A 338 -5.20 13.92 -3.41
C GLU A 338 -5.55 13.15 -4.71
N PRO A 339 -6.68 12.40 -4.74
CA PRO A 339 -7.03 11.51 -5.84
C PRO A 339 -7.21 12.24 -7.17
N GLU A 340 -7.71 13.48 -7.18
CA GLU A 340 -7.91 14.26 -8.42
C GLU A 340 -6.57 14.62 -9.07
N LYS A 341 -5.58 15.04 -8.26
CA LYS A 341 -4.21 15.31 -8.74
C LYS A 341 -3.59 14.05 -9.32
N LEU A 342 -3.74 12.94 -8.61
CA LEU A 342 -3.21 11.66 -9.05
C LEU A 342 -3.86 11.20 -10.36
N GLN A 343 -5.19 11.24 -10.47
CA GLN A 343 -5.92 10.89 -11.69
C GLN A 343 -5.49 11.75 -12.89
N ARG A 344 -5.27 13.04 -12.67
CA ARG A 344 -4.77 13.94 -13.72
C ARG A 344 -3.39 13.50 -14.21
N ILE A 345 -2.46 13.18 -13.30
CA ILE A 345 -1.12 12.70 -13.64
C ILE A 345 -1.19 11.37 -14.40
N LEU A 346 -2.04 10.44 -13.96
CA LEU A 346 -2.23 9.17 -14.66
C LEU A 346 -2.69 9.37 -16.09
N ARG A 347 -3.66 10.28 -16.32
CA ARG A 347 -4.24 10.56 -17.63
C ARG A 347 -3.29 11.31 -18.56
N GLU A 348 -2.63 12.36 -18.05
CA GLU A 348 -1.89 13.33 -18.87
C GLU A 348 -0.41 12.95 -19.04
N ASP A 349 0.17 12.22 -18.08
CA ASP A 349 1.58 11.82 -18.15
C ASP A 349 1.73 10.29 -18.27
N VAL A 350 1.27 9.50 -17.29
CA VAL A 350 1.59 8.07 -17.23
C VAL A 350 1.06 7.31 -18.44
N LEU A 351 -0.21 7.50 -18.81
CA LEU A 351 -0.84 6.80 -19.94
C LEU A 351 -0.29 7.27 -21.29
N LEU A 352 0.28 8.46 -21.37
CA LEU A 352 0.89 9.04 -22.58
C LEU A 352 2.40 8.84 -22.65
N GLY A 353 3.01 8.26 -21.62
CA GLY A 353 4.49 8.15 -21.53
C GLY A 353 5.19 9.51 -21.41
N ALA A 354 4.50 10.52 -20.87
CA ALA A 354 4.97 11.90 -20.72
C ALA A 354 5.32 12.25 -19.27
N THR A 355 5.86 13.47 -19.05
CA THR A 355 6.22 14.01 -17.73
C THR A 355 5.93 15.52 -17.66
N GLY A 356 4.90 15.98 -18.37
CA GLY A 356 4.56 17.40 -18.46
C GLY A 356 4.10 18.02 -17.13
N LEU A 357 3.57 17.20 -16.22
CA LEU A 357 3.10 17.61 -14.90
C LEU A 357 4.12 17.29 -13.78
N ALA A 358 5.27 16.68 -14.12
CA ALA A 358 6.30 16.36 -13.13
C ALA A 358 6.90 17.63 -12.52
N ASP A 359 7.41 17.51 -11.30
CA ASP A 359 8.14 18.58 -10.65
C ASP A 359 9.31 19.03 -11.55
N LYS A 360 9.46 20.32 -11.71
CA LYS A 360 10.61 20.88 -12.42
C LYS A 360 11.84 20.80 -11.51
N ASN A 361 12.95 20.30 -12.05
CA ASN A 361 14.25 20.29 -11.37
C ASN A 361 14.76 21.71 -11.12
#